data_63cdc0e49f18394a11fc266f7937d126
#
_entry.id   63cdc0e49f18394a11fc266f7937d126
#
_cell.length_a   1.000
_cell.length_b   1.000
_cell.length_c   1.000
_cell.angle_alpha   90.00
_cell.angle_beta   90.00
_cell.angle_gamma   90.00
#
_symmetry.space_group_name_H-M   'P 1'
#
loop_
_entity.id
_entity.type
_entity.pdbx_description
1 polymer ?
#
loop_
_entity_poly.entity_id
_entity_poly.type
_entity_poly.pdbx_seq_one_letter_code
_entity_poly.pdbx_strand_id
1 'polypeptide(L)'
;NSQFLDELSKFILRQPNRFLVQELPDELREHLRRRLERDRRREAGEDERGPLAPRLKGLFRKRPVLQLGYRDREHEIAQLETDFLLGRSDGCDLIVRERRVSRFHARIELREDQFVLIDESRNGTWVRQADGSEQKVSGAAVTLSGSGLIGLGGPPDGDNPNILRYTVV
;
A
#
# COMPACT_ATOMS: atom_id res chain seq x y z
N ASN A 1 2.78 -1.02 -35.91
CA ASN A 1 2.47 -1.13 -34.44
C ASN A 1 2.62 0.15 -33.62
N SER A 2 3.29 1.21 -34.16
CA SER A 2 3.45 2.49 -33.44
C SER A 2 2.10 3.17 -33.15
N GLN A 3 1.15 3.10 -34.06
CA GLN A 3 -0.18 3.70 -33.93
C GLN A 3 -1.00 3.04 -32.80
N PHE A 4 -0.89 1.72 -32.63
CA PHE A 4 -1.52 0.98 -31.53
C PHE A 4 -0.95 1.40 -30.18
N LEU A 5 0.38 1.51 -30.08
CA LEU A 5 1.06 1.97 -28.85
C LEU A 5 0.71 3.43 -28.51
N ASP A 6 0.51 4.28 -29.51
CA ASP A 6 0.07 5.66 -29.32
C ASP A 6 -1.36 5.74 -28.76
N GLU A 7 -2.31 4.96 -29.31
CA GLU A 7 -3.69 4.94 -28.81
C GLU A 7 -3.78 4.35 -27.40
N LEU A 8 -3.03 3.28 -27.15
CA LEU A 8 -2.96 2.67 -25.80
C LEU A 8 -2.34 3.63 -24.78
N SER A 9 -1.29 4.36 -25.16
CA SER A 9 -0.70 5.40 -24.30
C SER A 9 -1.69 6.52 -23.98
N LYS A 10 -2.48 6.97 -24.95
CA LYS A 10 -3.54 7.98 -24.73
C LYS A 10 -4.59 7.48 -23.75
N PHE A 11 -4.99 6.21 -23.86
CA PHE A 11 -5.94 5.58 -22.94
C PHE A 11 -5.42 5.51 -21.52
N ILE A 12 -4.16 5.08 -21.34
CA ILE A 12 -3.49 5.00 -20.03
C ILE A 12 -3.35 6.39 -19.40
N LEU A 13 -2.97 7.39 -20.19
CA LEU A 13 -2.81 8.77 -19.72
C LEU A 13 -4.12 9.45 -19.32
N ARG A 14 -5.27 8.95 -19.78
CA ARG A 14 -6.59 9.42 -19.33
C ARG A 14 -6.98 8.88 -17.94
N GLN A 15 -6.35 7.77 -17.51
CA GLN A 15 -6.64 7.10 -16.23
C GLN A 15 -5.32 6.77 -15.50
N PRO A 16 -4.52 7.78 -15.12
CA PRO A 16 -3.16 7.58 -14.62
C PRO A 16 -3.07 6.78 -13.31
N ASN A 17 -4.15 6.75 -12.52
CA ASN A 17 -4.19 6.04 -11.25
C ASN A 17 -4.61 4.56 -11.37
N ARG A 18 -4.99 4.11 -12.58
CA ARG A 18 -5.48 2.75 -12.81
C ARG A 18 -4.38 1.77 -13.21
N PHE A 19 -3.29 2.28 -13.78
CA PHE A 19 -2.21 1.46 -14.30
C PHE A 19 -0.87 1.87 -13.71
N LEU A 20 -0.06 0.89 -13.33
CA LEU A 20 1.33 1.13 -12.97
C LEU A 20 2.23 0.81 -14.16
N VAL A 21 3.21 1.65 -14.39
CA VAL A 21 4.19 1.46 -15.47
C VAL A 21 4.91 0.12 -15.33
N GLN A 22 5.10 -0.38 -14.10
CA GLN A 22 5.76 -1.66 -13.84
C GLN A 22 4.94 -2.87 -14.29
N GLU A 23 3.61 -2.74 -14.40
CA GLU A 23 2.68 -3.79 -14.86
C GLU A 23 2.47 -3.74 -16.38
N LEU A 24 3.02 -2.72 -17.04
CA LEU A 24 2.90 -2.57 -18.49
C LEU A 24 3.99 -3.39 -19.19
N PRO A 25 3.69 -3.94 -20.39
CA PRO A 25 4.70 -4.56 -21.25
C PRO A 25 5.87 -3.61 -21.50
N ASP A 26 7.08 -4.16 -21.59
CA ASP A 26 8.32 -3.37 -21.75
C ASP A 26 8.28 -2.42 -22.95
N GLU A 27 7.71 -2.85 -24.07
CA GLU A 27 7.55 -2.03 -25.27
C GLU A 27 6.68 -0.80 -25.04
N LEU A 28 5.58 -0.97 -24.30
CA LEU A 28 4.67 0.13 -23.94
C LEU A 28 5.29 1.07 -22.92
N ARG A 29 6.04 0.52 -21.96
CA ARG A 29 6.80 1.27 -20.96
C ARG A 29 7.84 2.19 -21.61
N GLU A 30 8.60 1.64 -22.55
CA GLU A 30 9.60 2.39 -23.30
C GLU A 30 8.96 3.44 -24.21
N HIS A 31 7.84 3.12 -24.84
CA HIS A 31 7.08 4.07 -25.65
C HIS A 31 6.57 5.26 -24.82
N LEU A 32 6.04 5.01 -23.63
CA LEU A 32 5.62 6.05 -22.69
C LEU A 32 6.79 6.92 -22.23
N ARG A 33 7.96 6.34 -21.94
CA ARG A 33 9.18 7.09 -21.59
C ARG A 33 9.63 8.03 -22.71
N ARG A 34 9.72 7.52 -23.94
CA ARG A 34 10.10 8.34 -25.12
C ARG A 34 9.10 9.45 -25.40
N ARG A 35 7.83 9.21 -25.16
CA ARG A 35 6.80 10.23 -25.27
C ARG A 35 6.95 11.32 -24.23
N LEU A 36 7.21 10.94 -22.97
CA LEU A 36 7.52 11.86 -21.86
C LEU A 36 8.73 12.76 -22.13
N GLU A 37 9.81 12.18 -22.66
CA GLU A 37 11.01 12.93 -23.00
C GLU A 37 10.77 13.92 -24.13
N ARG A 38 9.94 13.53 -25.13
CA ARG A 38 9.53 14.44 -26.21
C ARG A 38 8.67 15.58 -25.70
N ASP A 39 7.73 15.30 -24.81
CA ASP A 39 6.83 16.29 -24.25
C ASP A 39 7.59 17.25 -23.31
N ARG A 40 8.58 16.78 -22.53
CA ARG A 40 9.50 17.63 -21.76
C ARG A 40 10.33 18.57 -22.62
N ARG A 41 10.78 18.13 -23.80
CA ARG A 41 11.53 18.98 -24.73
C ARG A 41 10.64 20.02 -25.42
N ARG A 42 9.35 19.74 -25.58
CA ARG A 42 8.35 20.68 -26.11
C ARG A 42 7.90 21.71 -25.08
N GLU A 43 7.83 21.33 -23.81
CA GLU A 43 7.49 22.25 -22.69
C GLU A 43 8.62 23.25 -22.38
N ALA A 44 9.84 22.96 -22.80
CA ALA A 44 10.95 23.92 -22.77
C ALA A 44 10.87 25.02 -23.85
N GLY A 45 9.86 24.92 -24.78
CA GLY A 45 9.53 25.91 -25.79
C GLY A 45 8.00 26.00 -25.91
N GLU A 46 7.47 27.08 -25.37
CA GLU A 46 6.09 27.55 -25.34
C GLU A 46 5.07 26.83 -26.25
N ASP A 47 4.09 26.12 -25.67
CA ASP A 47 2.80 25.85 -26.31
C ASP A 47 1.67 25.65 -25.28
N GLU A 48 0.51 26.25 -25.57
CA GLU A 48 -0.66 26.51 -24.73
C GLU A 48 -1.48 25.28 -24.26
N ARG A 49 -0.90 24.11 -24.16
CA ARG A 49 -1.57 22.91 -23.63
C ARG A 49 -0.94 22.48 -22.30
N GLY A 50 -1.66 22.75 -21.22
CA GLY A 50 -1.26 22.56 -19.84
C GLY A 50 -0.41 21.30 -19.54
N PRO A 51 0.45 21.36 -18.53
CA PRO A 51 1.53 20.39 -18.30
C PRO A 51 1.02 18.97 -18.08
N LEU A 52 1.48 18.02 -18.92
CA LEU A 52 1.27 16.58 -18.76
C LEU A 52 2.06 16.00 -17.56
N ALA A 53 3.07 16.73 -17.11
CA ALA A 53 3.98 16.31 -16.02
C ALA A 53 3.28 15.89 -14.71
N PRO A 54 2.21 16.57 -14.21
CA PRO A 54 1.50 16.12 -13.02
C PRO A 54 0.72 14.82 -13.22
N ARG A 55 0.18 14.61 -14.44
CA ARG A 55 -0.58 13.40 -14.78
C ARG A 55 0.29 12.14 -14.88
N LEU A 56 1.56 12.30 -15.20
CA LEU A 56 2.51 11.21 -15.40
C LEU A 56 3.26 10.84 -14.12
N LYS A 57 3.33 11.74 -13.13
CA LYS A 57 3.88 11.41 -11.80
C LYS A 57 3.17 10.23 -11.15
N GLY A 58 1.86 10.04 -11.39
CA GLY A 58 1.09 8.89 -10.90
C GLY A 58 1.49 7.55 -11.53
N LEU A 59 1.88 7.53 -12.83
CA LEU A 59 2.25 6.31 -13.55
C LEU A 59 3.60 5.71 -13.12
N PHE A 60 4.51 6.53 -12.56
CA PHE A 60 5.84 6.12 -12.12
C PHE A 60 5.96 5.97 -10.59
N ARG A 61 4.85 6.03 -9.86
CA ARG A 61 4.86 5.72 -8.43
C ARG A 61 5.14 4.23 -8.25
N LYS A 62 6.11 3.91 -7.39
CA LYS A 62 6.21 2.57 -6.81
C LYS A 62 4.96 2.37 -5.95
N ARG A 63 4.27 1.25 -6.13
CA ARG A 63 3.28 0.84 -5.14
C ARG A 63 3.97 0.52 -3.83
N PRO A 64 3.41 0.97 -2.72
CA PRO A 64 3.94 0.58 -1.42
C PRO A 64 3.81 -0.94 -1.25
N VAL A 65 4.77 -1.52 -0.58
CA VAL A 65 4.75 -2.92 -0.14
C VAL A 65 4.72 -2.92 1.38
N LEU A 66 3.78 -3.63 1.98
CA LEU A 66 3.73 -3.84 3.40
C LEU A 66 4.37 -5.19 3.75
N GLN A 67 5.40 -5.15 4.56
CA GLN A 67 6.01 -6.31 5.17
C GLN A 67 5.49 -6.46 6.60
N LEU A 68 4.93 -7.62 6.93
CA LEU A 68 4.43 -7.96 8.25
C LEU A 68 5.17 -9.16 8.80
N GLY A 69 5.86 -8.98 9.93
CA GLY A 69 6.53 -10.04 10.66
C GLY A 69 5.76 -10.44 11.92
N TYR A 70 5.46 -11.73 12.07
CA TYR A 70 4.90 -12.30 13.29
C TYR A 70 5.62 -13.59 13.66
N ARG A 71 6.30 -13.60 14.82
CA ARG A 71 7.20 -14.70 15.21
C ARG A 71 8.23 -14.98 14.11
N ASP A 72 8.29 -16.20 13.60
CA ASP A 72 9.21 -16.64 12.54
C ASP A 72 8.61 -16.56 11.12
N ARG A 73 7.47 -15.89 10.98
CA ARG A 73 6.76 -15.73 9.70
C ARG A 73 6.82 -14.29 9.23
N GLU A 74 7.12 -14.14 7.96
CA GLU A 74 7.06 -12.86 7.25
C GLU A 74 6.02 -12.94 6.13
N HIS A 75 5.21 -11.89 6.01
CA HIS A 75 4.22 -11.73 4.94
C HIS A 75 4.57 -10.47 4.18
N GLU A 76 4.64 -10.58 2.87
CA GLU A 76 4.81 -9.44 1.97
C GLU A 76 3.50 -9.18 1.23
N ILE A 77 2.96 -7.99 1.38
CA ILE A 77 1.69 -7.55 0.82
C ILE A 77 1.97 -6.43 -0.17
N ALA A 78 2.05 -6.75 -1.46
CA ALA A 78 2.30 -5.80 -2.54
C ALA A 78 1.00 -5.34 -3.22
N GLN A 79 0.00 -6.23 -3.25
CA GLN A 79 -1.31 -5.97 -3.84
C GLN A 79 -2.38 -6.60 -2.95
N LEU A 80 -3.47 -5.89 -2.74
CA LEU A 80 -4.64 -6.41 -2.05
C LEU A 80 -5.82 -6.36 -3.03
N GLU A 81 -6.25 -7.53 -3.51
CA GLU A 81 -7.53 -7.67 -4.20
C GLU A 81 -8.68 -7.69 -3.18
N THR A 82 -8.38 -8.18 -1.97
CA THR A 82 -9.28 -8.23 -0.82
C THR A 82 -8.51 -7.78 0.42
N ASP A 83 -9.24 -7.46 1.50
CA ASP A 83 -8.64 -7.09 2.78
C ASP A 83 -7.77 -8.22 3.34
N PHE A 84 -6.63 -7.87 3.95
CA PHE A 84 -5.76 -8.81 4.66
C PHE A 84 -6.22 -8.93 6.12
N LEU A 85 -6.72 -10.10 6.48
CA LEU A 85 -7.38 -10.35 7.78
C LEU A 85 -6.40 -10.82 8.84
N LEU A 86 -6.48 -10.20 10.01
CA LEU A 86 -5.71 -10.53 11.22
C LEU A 86 -6.64 -11.04 12.31
N GLY A 87 -6.33 -12.18 12.94
CA GLY A 87 -7.14 -12.67 14.02
C GLY A 87 -6.83 -14.10 14.43
N ARG A 88 -7.61 -14.68 15.35
CA ARG A 88 -7.40 -16.05 15.81
C ARG A 88 -8.18 -17.12 15.05
N SER A 89 -9.06 -16.72 14.12
CA SER A 89 -9.81 -17.64 13.26
C SER A 89 -8.93 -18.21 12.17
N ASP A 90 -9.18 -19.46 11.77
CA ASP A 90 -8.52 -20.11 10.64
C ASP A 90 -8.87 -19.45 9.29
N GLY A 91 -9.91 -18.60 9.23
CA GLY A 91 -10.27 -17.80 8.08
C GLY A 91 -9.50 -16.47 7.95
N CYS A 92 -8.49 -16.21 8.81
CA CYS A 92 -7.64 -15.04 8.69
C CYS A 92 -6.36 -15.37 7.89
N ASP A 93 -5.84 -14.37 7.17
CA ASP A 93 -4.58 -14.48 6.43
C ASP A 93 -3.39 -14.60 7.38
N LEU A 94 -3.41 -13.87 8.51
CA LEU A 94 -2.46 -14.03 9.60
C LEU A 94 -3.19 -14.48 10.87
N ILE A 95 -2.90 -15.71 11.29
CA ILE A 95 -3.57 -16.34 12.43
C ILE A 95 -2.75 -16.15 13.70
N VAL A 96 -3.35 -15.49 14.70
CA VAL A 96 -2.77 -15.25 16.03
C VAL A 96 -3.63 -15.95 17.07
N ARG A 97 -3.22 -17.15 17.53
CA ARG A 97 -4.00 -18.03 18.42
C ARG A 97 -3.81 -17.66 19.89
N GLU A 98 -4.36 -16.49 20.26
CA GLU A 98 -4.28 -15.97 21.62
C GLU A 98 -5.63 -15.49 22.13
N ARG A 99 -5.88 -15.64 23.44
CA ARG A 99 -7.20 -15.35 24.06
C ARG A 99 -7.63 -13.89 23.94
N ARG A 100 -6.67 -12.95 23.96
CA ARG A 100 -6.93 -11.50 23.83
C ARG A 100 -7.23 -11.08 22.41
N VAL A 101 -6.94 -11.93 21.42
CA VAL A 101 -7.16 -11.66 20.01
C VAL A 101 -8.55 -12.15 19.61
N SER A 102 -9.34 -11.30 18.99
CA SER A 102 -10.66 -11.64 18.44
C SER A 102 -10.54 -12.60 17.27
N ARG A 103 -11.62 -13.32 16.93
CA ARG A 103 -11.65 -14.24 15.76
C ARG A 103 -11.26 -13.51 14.48
N PHE A 104 -11.92 -12.40 14.21
CA PHE A 104 -11.52 -11.38 13.25
C PHE A 104 -11.18 -10.15 14.08
N HIS A 105 -9.90 -9.78 14.13
CA HIS A 105 -9.41 -8.77 15.08
C HIS A 105 -9.20 -7.43 14.41
N ALA A 106 -8.53 -7.46 13.30
CA ALA A 106 -8.27 -6.30 12.47
C ALA A 106 -8.16 -6.72 11.01
N ARG A 107 -8.27 -5.76 10.12
CA ARG A 107 -8.01 -5.95 8.71
C ARG A 107 -7.14 -4.83 8.17
N ILE A 108 -6.37 -5.13 7.14
CA ILE A 108 -5.54 -4.16 6.44
C ILE A 108 -6.10 -3.99 5.04
N GLU A 109 -6.36 -2.76 4.66
CA GLU A 109 -6.78 -2.35 3.32
C GLU A 109 -5.69 -1.52 2.65
N LEU A 110 -5.66 -1.54 1.32
CA LEU A 110 -4.87 -0.61 0.52
C LEU A 110 -5.81 0.46 -0.06
N ARG A 111 -5.70 1.69 0.45
CA ARG A 111 -6.49 2.86 0.02
C ARG A 111 -5.56 3.93 -0.54
N GLU A 112 -5.74 4.33 -1.80
CA GLU A 112 -4.96 5.43 -2.41
C GLU A 112 -3.44 5.29 -2.21
N ASP A 113 -2.89 4.09 -2.44
CA ASP A 113 -1.49 3.73 -2.19
C ASP A 113 -1.04 3.85 -0.72
N GLN A 114 -1.97 3.75 0.24
CA GLN A 114 -1.68 3.72 1.67
C GLN A 114 -2.27 2.48 2.32
N PHE A 115 -1.48 1.79 3.15
CA PHE A 115 -1.99 0.71 3.97
C PHE A 115 -2.70 1.28 5.19
N VAL A 116 -3.96 0.88 5.37
CA VAL A 116 -4.82 1.30 6.46
C VAL A 116 -5.20 0.10 7.29
N LEU A 117 -4.86 0.10 8.57
CA LEU A 117 -5.28 -0.90 9.55
C LEU A 117 -6.59 -0.44 10.18
N ILE A 118 -7.58 -1.33 10.19
CA ILE A 118 -8.91 -1.10 10.76
C ILE A 118 -9.12 -2.11 11.87
N ASP A 119 -9.38 -1.61 13.08
CA ASP A 119 -9.68 -2.45 14.24
C ASP A 119 -11.16 -2.85 14.29
N GLU A 120 -11.42 -4.14 14.46
CA GLU A 120 -12.75 -4.72 14.63
C GLU A 120 -12.82 -5.58 15.90
N SER A 121 -11.87 -5.39 16.80
CA SER A 121 -11.69 -6.22 17.96
C SER A 121 -12.46 -5.76 19.19
N ARG A 122 -12.52 -6.64 20.20
CA ARG A 122 -13.09 -6.30 21.52
C ARG A 122 -12.09 -5.57 22.42
N ASN A 123 -10.81 -5.90 22.28
CA ASN A 123 -9.78 -5.41 23.20
C ASN A 123 -8.98 -4.23 22.60
N GLY A 124 -9.13 -3.97 21.32
CA GLY A 124 -8.40 -2.94 20.59
C GLY A 124 -7.08 -3.43 20.02
N THR A 125 -6.59 -2.65 19.06
CA THR A 125 -5.28 -2.81 18.43
C THR A 125 -4.41 -1.61 18.80
N TRP A 126 -3.14 -1.81 19.10
CA TRP A 126 -2.19 -0.74 19.36
C TRP A 126 -1.21 -0.65 18.19
N VAL A 127 -0.92 0.55 17.76
CA VAL A 127 0.11 0.81 16.73
C VAL A 127 1.14 1.75 17.31
N ARG A 128 2.40 1.29 17.36
CA ARG A 128 3.56 2.09 17.73
C ARG A 128 4.40 2.34 16.50
N GLN A 129 4.65 3.60 16.20
CA GLN A 129 5.49 4.00 15.07
C GLN A 129 6.97 4.04 15.45
N ALA A 130 7.86 4.15 14.45
CA ALA A 130 9.30 4.18 14.66
C ALA A 130 9.78 5.38 15.51
N ASP A 131 9.04 6.48 15.53
CA ASP A 131 9.30 7.65 16.38
C ASP A 131 8.91 7.45 17.86
N GLY A 132 8.39 6.26 18.21
CA GLY A 132 7.94 5.91 19.55
C GLY A 132 6.50 6.36 19.86
N SER A 133 5.83 7.08 18.98
CA SER A 133 4.42 7.42 19.16
C SER A 133 3.55 6.15 19.15
N GLU A 134 2.63 6.08 20.11
CA GLU A 134 1.73 4.93 20.26
C GLU A 134 0.28 5.39 20.24
N GLN A 135 -0.54 4.68 19.50
CA GLN A 135 -1.97 4.91 19.40
C GLN A 135 -2.75 3.62 19.62
N LYS A 136 -3.73 3.67 20.51
CA LYS A 136 -4.76 2.64 20.60
C LYS A 136 -5.85 2.90 19.56
N VAL A 137 -6.06 1.93 18.69
CA VAL A 137 -7.13 1.91 17.71
C VAL A 137 -8.24 1.01 18.25
N SER A 138 -9.46 1.52 18.37
CA SER A 138 -10.60 0.76 18.89
C SER A 138 -11.84 1.09 18.07
N GLY A 139 -12.26 0.17 17.21
CA GLY A 139 -13.33 0.39 16.23
C GLY A 139 -13.05 1.54 15.25
N ALA A 140 -11.79 1.81 14.98
CA ALA A 140 -11.31 2.92 14.16
C ALA A 140 -10.24 2.45 13.16
N ALA A 141 -9.75 3.37 12.35
CA ALA A 141 -8.73 3.12 11.34
C ALA A 141 -7.48 3.97 11.59
N VAL A 142 -6.32 3.45 11.22
CA VAL A 142 -5.03 4.14 11.25
C VAL A 142 -4.21 3.81 10.02
N THR A 143 -3.56 4.81 9.43
CA THR A 143 -2.63 4.59 8.32
C THR A 143 -1.30 4.07 8.84
N LEU A 144 -0.80 2.97 8.23
CA LEU A 144 0.51 2.43 8.48
C LEU A 144 1.53 3.13 7.57
N SER A 145 2.57 3.70 8.15
CA SER A 145 3.64 4.37 7.41
C SER A 145 5.01 4.06 7.99
N GLY A 146 6.04 4.01 7.15
CA GLY A 146 7.39 3.68 7.59
C GLY A 146 7.46 2.31 8.26
N SER A 147 7.97 2.23 9.48
CA SER A 147 8.06 0.98 10.24
C SER A 147 7.50 1.14 11.66
N GLY A 148 7.13 0.02 12.28
CA GLY A 148 6.61 0.04 13.65
C GLY A 148 6.15 -1.32 14.13
N LEU A 149 5.38 -1.27 15.23
CA LEU A 149 4.83 -2.44 15.91
C LEU A 149 3.30 -2.36 15.97
N ILE A 150 2.65 -3.50 15.82
CA ILE A 150 1.21 -3.66 16.03
C ILE A 150 1.01 -4.65 17.16
N GLY A 151 0.31 -4.24 18.22
CA GLY A 151 -0.08 -5.09 19.33
C GLY A 151 -1.55 -5.47 19.24
N LEU A 152 -1.85 -6.77 19.11
CA LEU A 152 -3.23 -7.25 19.06
C LEU A 152 -3.73 -7.58 20.46
N GLY A 153 -4.79 -6.89 20.89
CA GLY A 153 -5.41 -7.10 22.20
C GLY A 153 -4.62 -6.58 23.40
N GLY A 154 -3.54 -5.84 23.17
CA GLY A 154 -2.69 -5.19 24.16
C GLY A 154 -1.59 -4.35 23.53
N PRO A 155 -0.95 -3.45 24.29
CA PRO A 155 0.14 -2.62 23.77
C PRO A 155 1.32 -3.49 23.29
N PRO A 156 2.13 -3.01 22.34
CA PRO A 156 3.27 -3.75 21.81
C PRO A 156 4.50 -3.60 22.73
N ASP A 157 4.44 -4.22 23.91
CA ASP A 157 5.50 -4.29 24.89
C ASP A 157 5.89 -5.76 25.21
N GLY A 158 6.91 -5.95 26.04
CA GLY A 158 7.53 -7.25 26.29
C GLY A 158 6.59 -8.33 26.85
N ASP A 159 5.45 -7.96 27.41
CA ASP A 159 4.47 -8.88 27.99
C ASP A 159 3.38 -9.30 26.99
N ASN A 160 3.34 -8.70 25.81
CA ASN A 160 2.37 -9.04 24.77
C ASN A 160 2.98 -10.01 23.74
N PRO A 161 2.56 -11.30 23.73
CA PRO A 161 3.05 -12.26 22.73
C PRO A 161 2.51 -12.04 21.32
N ASN A 162 1.59 -11.08 21.15
CA ASN A 162 0.82 -10.82 19.93
C ASN A 162 1.31 -9.56 19.23
N ILE A 163 2.63 -9.37 19.20
CA ILE A 163 3.27 -8.24 18.53
C ILE A 163 3.64 -8.63 17.11
N LEU A 164 3.18 -7.80 16.16
CA LEU A 164 3.61 -7.85 14.78
C LEU A 164 4.56 -6.70 14.51
N ARG A 165 5.59 -6.94 13.70
CA ARG A 165 6.42 -5.88 13.11
C ARG A 165 5.86 -5.53 11.76
N TYR A 166 5.86 -4.26 11.41
CA TYR A 166 5.50 -3.83 10.06
C TYR A 166 6.52 -2.87 9.47
N THR A 167 6.67 -2.93 8.16
CA THR A 167 7.45 -1.96 7.38
C THR A 167 6.73 -1.70 6.06
N VAL A 168 6.52 -0.43 5.73
CA VAL A 168 6.00 0.02 4.44
C VAL A 168 7.16 0.57 3.62
N VAL A 169 7.45 -0.04 2.46
CA VAL A 169 8.55 0.30 1.53
C VAL A 169 8.03 0.73 0.18
#